data_1421a7a488d3fb2c1efde748595318ed
#
_entry.id   1421a7a488d3fb2c1efde748595318ed
#
_cell.length_a   1.000
_cell.length_b   1.000
_cell.length_c   1.000
_cell.angle_alpha   90.00
_cell.angle_beta   90.00
_cell.angle_gamma   90.00
#
_symmetry.space_group_name_H-M   'P 1'
#
loop_
_entity.id
_entity.type
_entity.pdbx_description
1 polymer ?
#
loop_
_entity_poly.entity_id
_entity_poly.type
_entity_poly.pdbx_seq_one_letter_code
_entity_poly.pdbx_strand_id
1 'polypeptide(L)'
;MKKQYILIGLMALMVQFAQAQFTLDGEFRPRTEYRNGFGGIITDAADPGFGISTRIRLNTGYATEAYKFYISLQDVMVWGENRQILPYDQNNSFAVFQAWADIKLGEGFSTKLGRQVISYDDQRIFGGLDWAQQGRNHDAALLKYKKGKFLLDIGLAFNQDYSNPTGFQSSSTAYSTAGFFSYKTMQYVYLKQSWDSFSGSLLLLNNGFQKYEADGLTPDGVNSIQTLGTHLDYKSGDFGAALNAYTQMGDTVDGAYLLGLEFTYKASANVGLGAGIEVISGNDTTTTDTEAFFPLYGTNHKFNGFMDYFYVGNHGNNVGLVDIHVSANFKLNETSSLMVKALNFSGEQELASGEKSLGTEIDLVYSKQFKGYGLKLGYSQMFASDGMYELKNVTEAAAADMQNWAWAMLVIKPKFLN
;
A
#
# COMPACT_ATOMS: atom_id res chain seq x y z
N MET A 1 16.94 -58.32 -4.64
CA MET A 1 15.56 -58.29 -4.15
C MET A 1 15.39 -57.35 -2.94
N LYS A 2 16.15 -57.38 -1.85
CA LYS A 2 15.94 -56.50 -0.68
C LYS A 2 16.08 -54.97 -0.99
N LYS A 3 16.93 -54.55 -1.91
CA LYS A 3 17.09 -53.13 -2.31
C LYS A 3 15.89 -52.56 -3.10
N GLN A 4 15.18 -53.41 -3.83
CA GLN A 4 13.98 -53.00 -4.59
C GLN A 4 12.76 -52.77 -3.67
N TYR A 5 12.62 -53.53 -2.58
CA TYR A 5 11.57 -53.33 -1.58
C TYR A 5 11.78 -52.08 -0.74
N ILE A 6 13.06 -51.69 -0.50
CA ILE A 6 13.39 -50.44 0.18
C ILE A 6 13.03 -49.22 -0.67
N LEU A 7 13.31 -49.31 -2.00
CA LEU A 7 12.96 -48.24 -2.94
C LEU A 7 11.43 -48.07 -3.12
N ILE A 8 10.69 -49.21 -3.17
CA ILE A 8 9.23 -49.21 -3.23
C ILE A 8 8.63 -48.69 -1.89
N GLY A 9 9.22 -49.06 -0.75
CA GLY A 9 8.85 -48.55 0.56
C GLY A 9 9.09 -47.04 0.71
N LEU A 10 10.21 -46.53 0.18
CA LEU A 10 10.51 -45.10 0.15
C LEU A 10 9.57 -44.34 -0.84
N MET A 11 9.23 -44.92 -2.01
CA MET A 11 8.22 -44.34 -2.90
C MET A 11 6.83 -44.39 -2.27
N ALA A 12 6.44 -45.45 -1.59
CA ALA A 12 5.16 -45.53 -0.90
C ALA A 12 5.06 -44.55 0.30
N LEU A 13 6.17 -44.28 1.00
CA LEU A 13 6.25 -43.22 2.00
C LEU A 13 6.12 -41.82 1.37
N MET A 14 6.71 -41.59 0.20
CA MET A 14 6.52 -40.32 -0.52
C MET A 14 5.10 -40.07 -1.01
N VAL A 15 4.32 -41.11 -1.31
CA VAL A 15 2.91 -41.01 -1.70
C VAL A 15 1.99 -40.63 -0.52
N GLN A 16 2.38 -40.91 0.72
CA GLN A 16 1.62 -40.50 1.92
C GLN A 16 1.78 -38.99 2.24
N PHE A 17 2.77 -38.29 1.68
CA PHE A 17 2.90 -36.84 1.74
C PHE A 17 2.02 -36.07 0.74
N ALA A 18 1.22 -36.78 -0.08
CA ALA A 18 0.38 -36.21 -1.14
C ALA A 18 -0.87 -35.45 -0.66
N GLN A 19 -1.08 -35.28 0.65
CA GLN A 19 -2.16 -34.43 1.19
C GLN A 19 -1.70 -33.00 1.50
N ALA A 20 -0.41 -32.73 1.45
CA ALA A 20 0.13 -31.38 1.63
C ALA A 20 0.39 -30.76 0.25
N GLN A 21 -0.20 -29.60 0.01
CA GLN A 21 0.04 -28.84 -1.23
C GLN A 21 1.26 -27.95 -1.03
N PHE A 22 2.33 -28.22 -1.76
CA PHE A 22 3.50 -27.35 -1.87
C PHE A 22 3.36 -26.49 -3.13
N THR A 23 3.59 -25.18 -2.99
CA THR A 23 3.59 -24.23 -4.11
C THR A 23 4.91 -23.50 -4.19
N LEU A 24 5.38 -23.25 -5.41
CA LEU A 24 6.57 -22.43 -5.68
C LEU A 24 6.28 -21.56 -6.88
N ASP A 25 6.30 -20.25 -6.69
CA ASP A 25 6.14 -19.26 -7.76
C ASP A 25 7.13 -18.11 -7.59
N GLY A 26 7.18 -17.23 -8.56
CA GLY A 26 8.06 -16.08 -8.51
C GLY A 26 7.42 -14.83 -9.11
N GLU A 27 8.10 -13.71 -8.94
CA GLU A 27 7.84 -12.48 -9.65
C GLU A 27 9.14 -11.83 -10.09
N PHE A 28 9.20 -11.42 -11.36
CA PHE A 28 10.23 -10.55 -11.90
C PHE A 28 9.55 -9.31 -12.48
N ARG A 29 9.89 -8.12 -11.94
CA ARG A 29 9.18 -6.88 -12.24
C ARG A 29 10.14 -5.70 -12.43
N PRO A 30 10.81 -5.57 -13.57
CA PRO A 30 11.54 -4.36 -13.92
C PRO A 30 10.57 -3.22 -14.25
N ARG A 31 10.92 -2.01 -13.81
CA ARG A 31 10.21 -0.78 -14.07
C ARG A 31 11.19 0.34 -14.40
N THR A 32 11.03 0.92 -15.60
CA THR A 32 11.73 2.11 -16.04
C THR A 32 10.86 3.33 -15.76
N GLU A 33 11.44 4.39 -15.25
CA GLU A 33 10.73 5.62 -14.89
C GLU A 33 11.51 6.85 -15.39
N TYR A 34 10.77 7.79 -15.95
CA TYR A 34 11.19 9.15 -16.20
C TYR A 34 10.36 10.07 -15.31
N ARG A 35 11.01 10.82 -14.43
CA ARG A 35 10.40 11.63 -13.39
C ARG A 35 10.76 13.10 -13.60
N ASN A 36 9.81 13.87 -14.07
CA ASN A 36 9.92 15.31 -14.26
C ASN A 36 8.81 15.99 -13.42
N GLY A 37 9.02 16.04 -12.08
CA GLY A 37 8.04 16.55 -11.13
C GLY A 37 7.22 15.46 -10.40
N PHE A 38 7.74 14.25 -10.29
CA PHE A 38 7.10 13.19 -9.47
C PHE A 38 7.28 13.49 -7.97
N GLY A 39 6.17 13.50 -7.21
CA GLY A 39 6.13 13.77 -5.77
C GLY A 39 6.27 15.25 -5.39
N GLY A 40 6.57 16.13 -6.31
CA GLY A 40 6.73 17.58 -6.07
C GLY A 40 7.03 18.34 -7.34
N ILE A 41 6.97 19.65 -7.27
CA ILE A 41 7.28 20.55 -8.41
C ILE A 41 8.78 20.50 -8.72
N ILE A 42 9.14 20.12 -9.94
CA ILE A 42 10.51 20.26 -10.44
C ILE A 42 10.71 21.67 -10.97
N THR A 43 11.91 22.21 -10.75
CA THR A 43 12.30 23.54 -11.23
C THR A 43 13.10 23.45 -12.53
N ASP A 44 13.16 24.54 -13.31
CA ASP A 44 14.00 24.65 -14.52
C ASP A 44 15.49 24.42 -14.27
N ALA A 45 15.93 24.63 -13.02
CA ALA A 45 17.33 24.39 -12.62
C ALA A 45 17.66 22.93 -12.33
N ALA A 46 16.66 22.04 -12.29
CA ALA A 46 16.82 20.63 -11.97
C ALA A 46 16.61 19.73 -13.19
N ASP A 47 17.48 18.73 -13.34
CA ASP A 47 17.31 17.73 -14.38
C ASP A 47 16.25 16.68 -13.97
N PRO A 48 15.43 16.19 -14.93
CA PRO A 48 14.52 15.10 -14.69
C PRO A 48 15.24 13.81 -14.27
N GLY A 49 14.64 13.09 -13.31
CA GLY A 49 15.13 11.78 -12.89
C GLY A 49 14.85 10.70 -13.93
N PHE A 50 15.83 9.82 -14.18
CA PHE A 50 15.64 8.60 -14.96
C PHE A 50 16.25 7.41 -14.23
N GLY A 51 15.52 6.30 -14.16
CA GLY A 51 16.01 5.11 -13.50
C GLY A 51 15.27 3.84 -13.88
N ILE A 52 15.91 2.71 -13.62
CA ILE A 52 15.33 1.38 -13.78
C ILE A 52 15.49 0.65 -12.44
N SER A 53 14.37 0.24 -11.88
CA SER A 53 14.34 -0.60 -10.68
C SER A 53 13.75 -1.97 -11.01
N THR A 54 14.15 -2.99 -10.26
CA THR A 54 13.66 -4.36 -10.47
C THR A 54 13.33 -4.99 -9.13
N ARG A 55 12.11 -5.50 -9.00
CA ARG A 55 11.73 -6.41 -7.91
C ARG A 55 11.81 -7.85 -8.37
N ILE A 56 12.46 -8.68 -7.56
CA ILE A 56 12.44 -10.13 -7.68
C ILE A 56 11.79 -10.69 -6.42
N ARG A 57 10.86 -11.62 -6.56
CA ARG A 57 10.29 -12.39 -5.45
C ARG A 57 10.34 -13.88 -5.76
N LEU A 58 10.63 -14.67 -4.74
CA LEU A 58 10.46 -16.11 -4.73
C LEU A 58 9.51 -16.47 -3.59
N ASN A 59 8.37 -17.04 -3.95
CA ASN A 59 7.30 -17.37 -3.03
C ASN A 59 7.19 -18.88 -2.87
N THR A 60 7.14 -19.36 -1.64
CA THR A 60 6.90 -20.77 -1.34
C THR A 60 5.78 -20.90 -0.33
N GLY A 61 4.89 -21.83 -0.56
CA GLY A 61 3.76 -22.15 0.29
C GLY A 61 3.67 -23.64 0.59
N TYR A 62 3.24 -23.95 1.79
CA TYR A 62 2.92 -25.31 2.22
C TYR A 62 1.60 -25.32 2.95
N ALA A 63 0.64 -26.11 2.50
CA ALA A 63 -0.69 -26.16 3.10
C ALA A 63 -1.06 -27.59 3.49
N THR A 64 -1.61 -27.74 4.69
CA THR A 64 -2.23 -28.94 5.21
C THR A 64 -3.68 -28.67 5.62
N GLU A 65 -4.38 -29.66 6.12
CA GLU A 65 -5.70 -29.44 6.71
C GLU A 65 -5.65 -28.57 7.97
N ALA A 66 -4.56 -28.60 8.74
CA ALA A 66 -4.42 -27.92 10.03
C ALA A 66 -3.84 -26.51 9.91
N TYR A 67 -2.94 -26.27 8.95
CA TYR A 67 -2.26 -24.97 8.82
C TYR A 67 -1.79 -24.70 7.40
N LYS A 68 -1.49 -23.42 7.13
CA LYS A 68 -0.75 -22.93 5.98
C LYS A 68 0.53 -22.26 6.45
N PHE A 69 1.63 -22.51 5.75
CA PHE A 69 2.90 -21.85 5.95
C PHE A 69 3.32 -21.17 4.64
N TYR A 70 3.88 -19.98 4.73
CA TYR A 70 4.24 -19.20 3.56
C TYR A 70 5.50 -18.37 3.81
N ILE A 71 6.41 -18.37 2.85
CA ILE A 71 7.59 -17.50 2.81
C ILE A 71 7.64 -16.81 1.46
N SER A 72 7.94 -15.52 1.46
CA SER A 72 8.28 -14.72 0.29
C SER A 72 9.63 -14.05 0.52
N LEU A 73 10.62 -14.45 -0.26
CA LEU A 73 11.91 -13.78 -0.33
C LEU A 73 11.85 -12.70 -1.39
N GLN A 74 12.44 -11.56 -1.13
CA GLN A 74 12.42 -10.41 -2.03
C GLN A 74 13.79 -9.78 -2.17
N ASP A 75 14.09 -9.32 -3.38
CA ASP A 75 15.16 -8.36 -3.62
C ASP A 75 14.62 -7.20 -4.48
N VAL A 76 15.10 -5.99 -4.21
CA VAL A 76 14.77 -4.77 -4.95
C VAL A 76 16.08 -4.08 -5.29
N MET A 77 16.40 -4.03 -6.56
CA MET A 77 17.65 -3.44 -7.06
C MET A 77 17.37 -2.27 -7.99
N VAL A 78 18.30 -1.31 -8.03
CA VAL A 78 18.36 -0.24 -9.03
C VAL A 78 19.52 -0.53 -9.98
N TRP A 79 19.28 -0.48 -11.28
CA TRP A 79 20.30 -0.78 -12.28
C TRP A 79 21.44 0.24 -12.18
N GLY A 80 22.67 -0.29 -12.07
CA GLY A 80 23.88 0.53 -11.93
C GLY A 80 24.21 0.95 -10.49
N GLU A 81 23.41 0.57 -9.48
CA GLU A 81 23.72 0.87 -8.07
C GLU A 81 25.02 0.19 -7.59
N ASN A 82 25.34 -0.97 -8.15
CA ASN A 82 26.57 -1.69 -7.88
C ASN A 82 27.52 -1.65 -9.07
N ARG A 83 28.83 -1.65 -8.81
CA ARG A 83 29.87 -1.79 -9.85
C ARG A 83 29.80 -3.20 -10.45
N GLN A 84 30.21 -3.33 -11.73
CA GLN A 84 30.19 -4.63 -12.45
C GLN A 84 31.03 -5.73 -11.80
N ILE A 85 32.14 -5.35 -11.16
CA ILE A 85 33.06 -6.30 -10.50
C ILE A 85 33.15 -5.88 -9.04
N LEU A 86 32.36 -6.55 -8.18
CA LEU A 86 32.39 -6.42 -6.73
C LEU A 86 32.47 -7.78 -6.08
N PRO A 87 33.24 -7.94 -5.00
CA PRO A 87 33.32 -9.20 -4.23
C PRO A 87 32.01 -9.44 -3.43
N TYR A 88 31.22 -8.41 -3.21
CA TYR A 88 29.91 -8.44 -2.49
C TYR A 88 29.06 -7.25 -2.92
N ASP A 89 27.76 -7.40 -2.74
CA ASP A 89 26.79 -6.35 -2.98
C ASP A 89 26.77 -5.36 -1.80
N GLN A 90 27.07 -4.09 -2.08
CA GLN A 90 27.11 -3.02 -1.06
C GLN A 90 25.73 -2.42 -0.78
N ASN A 91 24.80 -2.55 -1.73
CA ASN A 91 23.45 -1.99 -1.65
C ASN A 91 22.40 -3.11 -1.59
N ASN A 92 22.71 -4.19 -0.88
CA ASN A 92 21.86 -5.36 -0.77
C ASN A 92 20.52 -5.02 -0.11
N SER A 93 19.43 -5.20 -0.84
CA SER A 93 18.06 -5.06 -0.36
C SER A 93 17.35 -6.40 -0.14
N PHE A 94 18.09 -7.52 -0.20
CA PHE A 94 17.52 -8.84 0.01
C PHE A 94 16.86 -8.95 1.38
N ALA A 95 15.59 -9.32 1.39
CA ALA A 95 14.76 -9.36 2.58
C ALA A 95 13.76 -10.52 2.57
N VAL A 96 13.36 -10.94 3.76
CA VAL A 96 12.15 -11.75 3.95
C VAL A 96 10.95 -10.80 3.89
N PHE A 97 10.25 -10.77 2.76
CA PHE A 97 9.07 -9.91 2.56
C PHE A 97 7.88 -10.43 3.35
N GLN A 98 7.65 -11.75 3.36
CA GLN A 98 6.64 -12.39 4.21
C GLN A 98 7.18 -13.70 4.77
N ALA A 99 6.83 -14.02 6.01
CA ALA A 99 7.08 -15.31 6.66
C ALA A 99 6.01 -15.51 7.75
N TRP A 100 5.02 -16.34 7.48
CA TRP A 100 3.89 -16.52 8.40
C TRP A 100 3.31 -17.93 8.35
N ALA A 101 2.64 -18.29 9.45
CA ALA A 101 1.78 -19.46 9.57
C ALA A 101 0.35 -19.02 9.85
N ASP A 102 -0.64 -19.60 9.17
CA ASP A 102 -2.08 -19.48 9.45
C ASP A 102 -2.58 -20.83 9.94
N ILE A 103 -2.91 -20.93 11.21
CA ILE A 103 -3.23 -22.16 11.95
C ILE A 103 -4.74 -22.21 12.21
N LYS A 104 -5.40 -23.26 11.77
CA LYS A 104 -6.83 -23.47 12.04
C LYS A 104 -7.04 -23.87 13.52
N LEU A 105 -7.94 -23.17 14.19
CA LEU A 105 -8.31 -23.41 15.59
C LEU A 105 -9.65 -24.15 15.74
N GLY A 106 -10.39 -24.32 14.63
CA GLY A 106 -11.72 -24.95 14.59
C GLY A 106 -12.86 -23.96 14.44
N GLU A 107 -14.01 -24.45 13.98
CA GLU A 107 -15.29 -23.69 13.90
C GLU A 107 -15.22 -22.30 13.27
N GLY A 108 -14.41 -22.13 12.23
CA GLY A 108 -14.23 -20.86 11.53
C GLY A 108 -13.13 -19.96 12.11
N PHE A 109 -12.51 -20.34 13.23
CA PHE A 109 -11.39 -19.63 13.82
C PHE A 109 -10.04 -20.07 13.23
N SER A 110 -9.15 -19.12 13.01
CA SER A 110 -7.73 -19.35 12.74
C SER A 110 -6.87 -18.25 13.36
N THR A 111 -5.57 -18.51 13.48
CA THR A 111 -4.60 -17.48 13.87
C THR A 111 -3.48 -17.41 12.84
N LYS A 112 -3.16 -16.20 12.36
CA LYS A 112 -2.06 -15.94 11.42
C LYS A 112 -0.96 -15.17 12.13
N LEU A 113 0.22 -15.76 12.21
CA LEU A 113 1.35 -15.26 12.99
C LEU A 113 2.56 -15.06 12.09
N GLY A 114 3.26 -13.94 12.26
CA GLY A 114 4.51 -13.62 11.57
C GLY A 114 4.42 -12.42 10.65
N ARG A 115 5.47 -12.26 9.81
CA ARG A 115 5.58 -11.15 8.86
C ARG A 115 4.62 -11.34 7.69
N GLN A 116 3.68 -10.43 7.53
CA GLN A 116 2.57 -10.58 6.61
C GLN A 116 2.08 -9.25 6.04
N VAL A 117 1.50 -9.29 4.84
CA VAL A 117 0.71 -8.20 4.31
C VAL A 117 -0.65 -8.19 5.02
N ILE A 118 -1.07 -7.01 5.50
CA ILE A 118 -2.41 -6.72 5.98
C ILE A 118 -3.07 -5.82 4.93
N SER A 119 -4.21 -6.25 4.40
CA SER A 119 -4.91 -5.54 3.34
C SER A 119 -6.41 -5.76 3.45
N TYR A 120 -7.16 -4.67 3.57
CA TYR A 120 -8.61 -4.68 3.72
C TYR A 120 -9.27 -3.74 2.72
N ASP A 121 -10.47 -4.08 2.33
CA ASP A 121 -11.36 -3.29 1.48
C ASP A 121 -10.66 -2.77 0.20
N ASP A 122 -10.77 -1.48 -0.08
CA ASP A 122 -10.11 -0.82 -1.20
C ASP A 122 -8.66 -0.41 -0.91
N GLN A 123 -8.14 -0.75 0.27
CA GLN A 123 -6.78 -0.45 0.75
C GLN A 123 -6.56 1.02 1.13
N ARG A 124 -7.60 1.74 1.54
CA ARG A 124 -7.43 3.14 1.94
C ARG A 124 -6.67 3.30 3.26
N ILE A 125 -6.84 2.38 4.22
CA ILE A 125 -6.14 2.39 5.53
C ILE A 125 -5.11 1.27 5.64
N PHE A 126 -5.45 0.04 5.25
CA PHE A 126 -4.54 -1.11 5.22
C PHE A 126 -4.37 -1.63 3.81
N GLY A 127 -3.17 -1.55 3.28
CA GLY A 127 -2.83 -2.03 1.95
C GLY A 127 -1.41 -2.54 1.81
N GLY A 128 -1.20 -3.43 0.83
CA GLY A 128 0.08 -4.08 0.59
C GLY A 128 1.11 -3.19 -0.10
N LEU A 129 0.75 -1.98 -0.53
CA LEU A 129 1.60 -1.03 -1.26
C LEU A 129 2.32 -1.70 -2.43
N ASP A 130 1.61 -2.54 -3.19
CA ASP A 130 2.25 -3.40 -4.21
C ASP A 130 2.81 -2.59 -5.40
N TRP A 131 2.38 -1.34 -5.59
CA TRP A 131 2.97 -0.43 -6.57
C TRP A 131 4.44 -0.14 -6.25
N ALA A 132 4.80 0.20 -5.01
CA ALA A 132 6.18 0.34 -4.60
C ALA A 132 6.93 -0.99 -4.78
N GLN A 133 8.21 -0.91 -5.18
CA GLN A 133 9.00 -2.14 -5.40
C GLN A 133 9.12 -2.95 -4.10
N GLN A 134 9.24 -2.27 -2.96
CA GLN A 134 9.41 -2.92 -1.66
C GLN A 134 8.12 -3.60 -1.15
N GLY A 135 6.93 -2.99 -1.43
CA GLY A 135 5.68 -3.39 -0.80
C GLY A 135 5.65 -3.07 0.70
N ARG A 136 4.55 -3.44 1.37
CA ARG A 136 4.38 -3.24 2.83
C ARG A 136 4.03 -4.55 3.51
N ASN A 137 4.63 -4.78 4.67
CA ASN A 137 4.31 -5.89 5.56
C ASN A 137 4.30 -5.42 7.02
N HIS A 138 3.77 -6.27 7.89
CA HIS A 138 3.69 -6.08 9.34
C HIS A 138 4.09 -7.37 10.04
N ASP A 139 4.90 -7.27 11.09
CA ASP A 139 5.15 -8.37 12.02
C ASP A 139 4.00 -8.39 13.03
N ALA A 140 3.06 -9.32 12.85
CA ALA A 140 1.77 -9.28 13.53
C ALA A 140 1.22 -10.66 13.87
N ALA A 141 0.35 -10.68 14.90
CA ALA A 141 -0.51 -11.79 15.27
C ALA A 141 -1.96 -11.41 14.98
N LEU A 142 -2.67 -12.23 14.20
CA LEU A 142 -4.08 -12.05 13.88
C LEU A 142 -4.88 -13.22 14.39
N LEU A 143 -5.92 -12.96 15.21
CA LEU A 143 -7.01 -13.89 15.45
C LEU A 143 -8.11 -13.61 14.43
N LYS A 144 -8.50 -14.65 13.69
CA LYS A 144 -9.43 -14.53 12.58
C LYS A 144 -10.64 -15.43 12.81
N TYR A 145 -11.81 -14.89 12.51
CA TYR A 145 -13.05 -15.66 12.50
C TYR A 145 -13.80 -15.45 11.20
N LYS A 146 -14.22 -16.53 10.56
CA LYS A 146 -15.01 -16.50 9.34
C LYS A 146 -16.19 -17.46 9.44
N LYS A 147 -17.42 -16.92 9.23
CA LYS A 147 -18.64 -17.71 9.15
C LYS A 147 -19.52 -17.19 8.00
N GLY A 148 -19.63 -17.99 6.95
CA GLY A 148 -20.34 -17.59 5.76
C GLY A 148 -19.72 -16.34 5.12
N LYS A 149 -20.50 -15.25 5.03
CA LYS A 149 -20.09 -13.93 4.50
C LYS A 149 -19.63 -12.95 5.60
N PHE A 150 -19.54 -13.39 6.86
CA PHE A 150 -19.04 -12.60 7.99
C PHE A 150 -17.56 -12.87 8.24
N LEU A 151 -16.78 -11.81 8.46
CA LEU A 151 -15.36 -11.83 8.83
C LEU A 151 -15.15 -10.97 10.08
N LEU A 152 -14.29 -11.46 10.97
CA LEU A 152 -13.73 -10.72 12.11
C LEU A 152 -12.24 -11.02 12.18
N ASP A 153 -11.42 -9.99 12.11
CA ASP A 153 -9.98 -10.06 12.37
C ASP A 153 -9.64 -9.17 13.57
N ILE A 154 -8.90 -9.71 14.54
CA ILE A 154 -8.30 -8.95 15.63
C ILE A 154 -6.79 -9.05 15.46
N GLY A 155 -6.13 -7.91 15.24
CA GLY A 155 -4.71 -7.84 14.98
C GLY A 155 -3.93 -7.15 16.07
N LEU A 156 -2.75 -7.69 16.37
CA LEU A 156 -1.77 -7.14 17.31
C LEU A 156 -0.41 -7.10 16.63
N ALA A 157 0.29 -5.97 16.71
CA ALA A 157 1.65 -5.84 16.24
C ALA A 157 2.48 -5.01 17.22
N PHE A 158 3.76 -5.33 17.28
CA PHE A 158 4.72 -4.66 18.15
C PHE A 158 6.06 -4.57 17.43
N ASN A 159 6.63 -3.37 17.37
CA ASN A 159 7.94 -3.12 16.80
C ASN A 159 8.93 -2.71 17.88
N GLN A 160 10.16 -3.18 17.75
CA GLN A 160 11.24 -2.84 18.66
C GLN A 160 12.56 -2.77 17.90
N ASP A 161 13.46 -1.90 18.34
CA ASP A 161 14.83 -1.94 17.87
C ASP A 161 15.56 -3.08 18.57
N TYR A 162 16.16 -3.94 17.79
CA TYR A 162 16.85 -5.13 18.27
C TYR A 162 18.31 -5.09 17.86
N SER A 163 19.06 -4.23 18.55
CA SER A 163 20.49 -4.10 18.31
C SER A 163 21.34 -5.23 18.93
N ASN A 164 20.78 -5.99 19.88
CA ASN A 164 21.47 -7.09 20.54
C ASN A 164 20.64 -8.39 20.48
N PRO A 165 21.02 -9.38 19.66
CA PRO A 165 20.29 -10.63 19.48
C PRO A 165 20.19 -11.53 20.73
N THR A 166 20.94 -11.28 21.79
CA THR A 166 20.90 -12.09 23.01
C THR A 166 20.02 -11.52 24.11
N GLY A 167 19.42 -10.35 23.92
CA GLY A 167 18.74 -9.67 25.00
C GLY A 167 17.43 -9.02 24.63
N PHE A 168 16.30 -9.66 24.93
CA PHE A 168 15.06 -8.95 25.23
C PHE A 168 15.21 -8.19 26.56
N GLN A 169 16.34 -7.50 26.77
CA GLN A 169 16.71 -7.00 28.08
C GLN A 169 15.95 -5.77 28.52
N SER A 170 15.29 -5.09 27.61
CA SER A 170 14.56 -3.90 27.97
C SER A 170 13.43 -3.66 26.97
N SER A 171 12.21 -3.58 27.47
CA SER A 171 11.07 -3.03 26.73
C SER A 171 11.26 -1.54 26.39
N SER A 172 12.30 -0.91 26.93
CA SER A 172 12.66 0.49 26.72
C SER A 172 13.61 0.71 25.55
N THR A 173 13.98 -0.33 24.79
CA THR A 173 14.82 -0.12 23.61
C THR A 173 14.11 0.82 22.65
N ALA A 174 14.76 1.95 22.36
CA ALA A 174 14.26 2.93 21.42
C ALA A 174 13.95 2.24 20.08
N TYR A 175 12.80 2.51 19.53
CA TYR A 175 12.40 2.01 18.22
C TYR A 175 12.69 3.09 17.17
N SER A 176 13.35 2.72 16.08
CA SER A 176 13.58 3.65 14.97
C SER A 176 12.25 4.14 14.42
N THR A 177 12.03 5.45 14.50
CA THR A 177 10.88 6.14 13.90
C THR A 177 11.16 6.58 12.45
N ALA A 178 12.29 6.16 11.87
CA ALA A 178 12.60 6.43 10.48
C ALA A 178 11.55 5.75 9.58
N GLY A 179 10.87 6.54 8.79
CA GLY A 179 9.77 6.11 7.93
C GLY A 179 8.41 6.59 8.43
N PHE A 180 7.48 6.72 7.48
CA PHE A 180 6.16 7.23 7.77
C PHE A 180 5.34 6.25 8.59
N PHE A 181 4.75 6.72 9.69
CA PHE A 181 3.86 5.95 10.58
C PHE A 181 4.46 4.64 11.08
N SER A 182 5.75 4.65 11.41
CA SER A 182 6.42 3.54 12.07
C SER A 182 5.90 3.42 13.51
N TYR A 183 4.86 2.64 13.72
CA TYR A 183 4.27 2.43 15.04
C TYR A 183 5.18 1.60 15.96
N LYS A 184 5.13 1.88 17.26
CA LYS A 184 5.68 1.02 18.32
C LYS A 184 4.73 -0.15 18.61
N THR A 185 3.44 0.18 18.72
CA THR A 185 2.36 -0.79 18.95
C THR A 185 1.21 -0.54 17.99
N MET A 186 0.54 -1.60 17.58
CA MET A 186 -0.68 -1.52 16.79
C MET A 186 -1.67 -2.59 17.27
N GLN A 187 -2.90 -2.17 17.52
CA GLN A 187 -4.02 -3.05 17.85
C GLN A 187 -5.19 -2.66 16.96
N TYR A 188 -5.88 -3.64 16.38
CA TYR A 188 -7.07 -3.34 15.60
C TYR A 188 -8.12 -4.45 15.67
N VAL A 189 -9.36 -4.04 15.40
CA VAL A 189 -10.48 -4.92 15.13
C VAL A 189 -11.04 -4.54 13.77
N TYR A 190 -11.15 -5.51 12.88
CA TYR A 190 -11.78 -5.37 11.59
C TYR A 190 -12.94 -6.33 11.46
N LEU A 191 -14.12 -5.80 11.12
CA LEU A 191 -15.35 -6.53 10.87
C LEU A 191 -15.77 -6.33 9.43
N LYS A 192 -16.26 -7.37 8.75
CA LYS A 192 -16.90 -7.23 7.44
C LYS A 192 -18.10 -8.17 7.32
N GLN A 193 -19.18 -7.65 6.82
CA GLN A 193 -20.35 -8.42 6.42
C GLN A 193 -20.66 -8.13 4.96
N SER A 194 -20.88 -9.19 4.18
CA SER A 194 -21.32 -9.05 2.79
C SER A 194 -22.73 -9.65 2.63
N TRP A 195 -23.50 -9.00 1.79
CA TRP A 195 -24.80 -9.47 1.28
C TRP A 195 -24.70 -9.66 -0.24
N ASP A 196 -25.78 -9.75 -0.96
CA ASP A 196 -25.71 -10.04 -2.39
C ASP A 196 -25.20 -8.84 -3.21
N SER A 197 -25.79 -7.66 -3.00
CA SER A 197 -25.41 -6.43 -3.70
C SER A 197 -24.65 -5.41 -2.86
N PHE A 198 -24.44 -5.71 -1.58
CA PHE A 198 -23.87 -4.78 -0.62
C PHE A 198 -22.85 -5.45 0.28
N SER A 199 -21.79 -4.76 0.64
CA SER A 199 -20.91 -5.13 1.74
C SER A 199 -20.52 -3.93 2.56
N GLY A 200 -20.34 -4.15 3.86
CA GLY A 200 -19.87 -3.12 4.77
C GLY A 200 -18.82 -3.67 5.72
N SER A 201 -17.83 -2.85 6.03
CA SER A 201 -16.81 -3.13 7.04
C SER A 201 -16.80 -2.06 8.13
N LEU A 202 -16.23 -2.41 9.27
CA LEU A 202 -15.91 -1.51 10.37
C LEU A 202 -14.46 -1.76 10.78
N LEU A 203 -13.68 -0.71 10.92
CA LEU A 203 -12.31 -0.73 11.42
C LEU A 203 -12.21 0.11 12.70
N LEU A 204 -11.67 -0.50 13.75
CA LEU A 204 -11.19 0.15 14.96
C LEU A 204 -9.70 -0.11 15.04
N LEU A 205 -8.88 0.93 14.96
CA LEU A 205 -7.42 0.82 14.95
C LEU A 205 -6.83 1.76 15.98
N ASN A 206 -5.94 1.26 16.82
CA ASN A 206 -5.12 2.04 17.73
C ASN A 206 -3.65 1.88 17.38
N ASN A 207 -2.96 3.00 17.16
CA ASN A 207 -1.52 3.04 16.94
C ASN A 207 -0.85 3.75 18.10
N GLY A 208 0.20 3.16 18.66
CA GLY A 208 1.10 3.81 19.59
C GLY A 208 2.40 4.17 18.87
N PHE A 209 2.73 5.45 18.76
CA PHE A 209 3.99 5.95 18.22
C PHE A 209 4.96 6.24 19.33
N GLN A 210 6.25 5.86 19.16
CA GLN A 210 7.26 6.09 20.19
C GLN A 210 7.36 7.58 20.52
N LYS A 211 7.20 7.91 21.81
CA LYS A 211 7.46 9.22 22.36
C LYS A 211 8.84 9.23 23.02
N TYR A 212 9.52 10.38 22.96
CA TYR A 212 10.83 10.58 23.58
C TYR A 212 10.76 11.76 24.55
N GLU A 213 11.64 11.75 25.57
CA GLU A 213 11.89 12.92 26.40
C GLU A 213 12.47 14.08 25.58
N ALA A 214 12.67 15.24 26.21
CA ALA A 214 13.18 16.43 25.55
C ALA A 214 14.58 16.26 24.94
N ASP A 215 15.33 15.24 25.35
CA ASP A 215 16.62 14.87 24.76
C ASP A 215 16.52 14.19 23.39
N GLY A 216 15.31 13.80 22.97
CA GLY A 216 15.04 13.11 21.71
C GLY A 216 15.59 11.68 21.63
N LEU A 217 16.11 11.13 22.71
CA LEU A 217 16.80 9.83 22.76
C LEU A 217 16.17 8.89 23.78
N THR A 218 15.76 9.41 24.93
CA THR A 218 15.17 8.60 26.02
C THR A 218 13.71 8.31 25.73
N PRO A 219 13.31 7.02 25.60
CA PRO A 219 11.91 6.67 25.37
C PRO A 219 11.01 7.10 26.55
N ASP A 220 9.91 7.80 26.25
CA ASP A 220 8.91 8.29 27.20
C ASP A 220 7.50 7.82 26.84
N GLY A 221 7.32 6.49 26.70
CA GLY A 221 6.02 5.91 26.38
C GLY A 221 5.63 5.99 24.90
N VAL A 222 4.35 6.11 24.63
CA VAL A 222 3.78 6.19 23.28
C VAL A 222 2.70 7.26 23.21
N ASN A 223 2.63 7.96 22.08
CA ASN A 223 1.47 8.75 21.69
C ASN A 223 0.51 7.83 20.95
N SER A 224 -0.74 7.78 21.38
CA SER A 224 -1.77 6.93 20.80
C SER A 224 -2.65 7.71 19.85
N ILE A 225 -2.88 7.18 18.66
CA ILE A 225 -3.82 7.70 17.67
C ILE A 225 -4.81 6.58 17.33
N GLN A 226 -6.10 6.87 17.51
CA GLN A 226 -7.19 5.98 17.17
C GLN A 226 -7.75 6.35 15.80
N THR A 227 -7.99 5.34 14.95
CA THR A 227 -8.73 5.47 13.69
C THR A 227 -9.97 4.61 13.77
N LEU A 228 -11.12 5.23 13.57
CA LEU A 228 -12.43 4.57 13.47
C LEU A 228 -13.01 4.84 12.09
N GLY A 229 -13.56 3.84 11.44
CA GLY A 229 -14.24 4.08 10.18
C GLY A 229 -14.82 2.85 9.52
N THR A 230 -15.42 3.10 8.37
CA THR A 230 -16.17 2.12 7.58
C THR A 230 -15.84 2.23 6.10
N HIS A 231 -15.90 1.11 5.42
CA HIS A 231 -15.95 1.03 3.96
C HIS A 231 -17.22 0.30 3.57
N LEU A 232 -17.97 0.90 2.65
CA LEU A 232 -19.20 0.34 2.11
C LEU A 232 -19.08 0.16 0.60
N ASP A 233 -19.46 -1.00 0.10
CA ASP A 233 -19.56 -1.30 -1.34
C ASP A 233 -20.98 -1.66 -1.70
N TYR A 234 -21.48 -1.09 -2.78
CA TYR A 234 -22.74 -1.46 -3.42
C TYR A 234 -22.51 -1.77 -4.89
N LYS A 235 -23.10 -2.85 -5.37
CA LYS A 235 -23.06 -3.22 -6.79
C LYS A 235 -24.38 -3.83 -7.21
N SER A 236 -25.01 -3.25 -8.25
CA SER A 236 -26.25 -3.75 -8.83
C SER A 236 -26.24 -3.53 -10.34
N GLY A 237 -26.33 -4.61 -11.11
CA GLY A 237 -26.23 -4.55 -12.57
C GLY A 237 -24.93 -3.94 -13.04
N ASP A 238 -25.02 -2.89 -13.84
CA ASP A 238 -23.89 -2.14 -14.39
C ASP A 238 -23.42 -0.99 -13.51
N PHE A 239 -24.10 -0.73 -12.39
CA PHE A 239 -23.79 0.36 -11.45
C PHE A 239 -23.09 -0.17 -10.20
N GLY A 240 -22.06 0.56 -9.74
CA GLY A 240 -21.38 0.38 -8.47
C GLY A 240 -21.20 1.69 -7.73
N ALA A 241 -21.18 1.64 -6.40
CA ALA A 241 -20.82 2.75 -5.53
C ALA A 241 -20.00 2.25 -4.35
N ALA A 242 -19.03 3.05 -3.90
CA ALA A 242 -18.25 2.78 -2.69
C ALA A 242 -18.15 4.04 -1.84
N LEU A 243 -18.12 3.86 -0.51
CA LEU A 243 -17.95 4.92 0.48
C LEU A 243 -16.80 4.55 1.42
N ASN A 244 -15.90 5.48 1.65
CA ASN A 244 -14.94 5.48 2.74
C ASN A 244 -15.32 6.60 3.72
N ALA A 245 -15.42 6.30 5.02
CA ALA A 245 -15.63 7.29 6.06
C ALA A 245 -14.80 6.91 7.28
N TYR A 246 -13.79 7.71 7.59
CA TYR A 246 -12.86 7.48 8.69
C TYR A 246 -12.66 8.76 9.51
N THR A 247 -12.41 8.60 10.81
CA THR A 247 -11.97 9.68 11.70
C THR A 247 -10.75 9.24 12.49
N GLN A 248 -9.91 10.21 12.85
CA GLN A 248 -8.75 10.03 13.72
C GLN A 248 -8.81 10.99 14.90
N MET A 249 -8.40 10.48 16.06
CA MET A 249 -8.29 11.24 17.31
C MET A 249 -7.19 10.63 18.19
N GLY A 250 -6.69 11.37 19.15
CA GLY A 250 -5.69 10.85 20.08
C GLY A 250 -4.78 11.93 20.64
N ASP A 251 -3.59 11.51 21.13
CA ASP A 251 -2.70 12.40 21.88
C ASP A 251 -2.14 13.58 21.04
N THR A 252 -2.11 13.45 19.72
CA THR A 252 -1.54 14.45 18.80
C THR A 252 -2.44 14.77 17.61
N VAL A 253 -3.66 14.23 17.59
CA VAL A 253 -4.64 14.42 16.53
C VAL A 253 -6.00 14.72 17.12
N ASP A 254 -6.63 15.79 16.66
CA ASP A 254 -7.95 16.23 17.14
C ASP A 254 -8.97 16.28 15.99
N GLY A 255 -9.80 15.26 15.91
CA GLY A 255 -10.99 15.27 15.04
C GLY A 255 -10.71 15.19 13.54
N ALA A 256 -9.55 14.66 13.12
CA ALA A 256 -9.23 14.50 11.71
C ALA A 256 -10.17 13.50 11.01
N TYR A 257 -10.49 13.74 9.73
CA TYR A 257 -11.42 12.88 8.98
C TYR A 257 -11.04 12.68 7.52
N LEU A 258 -11.52 11.56 6.96
CA LEU A 258 -11.50 11.25 5.54
C LEU A 258 -12.90 10.80 5.13
N LEU A 259 -13.43 11.39 4.06
CA LEU A 259 -14.67 11.00 3.44
C LEU A 259 -14.46 10.83 1.94
N GLY A 260 -14.65 9.62 1.41
CA GLY A 260 -14.51 9.31 -0.01
C GLY A 260 -15.78 8.66 -0.56
N LEU A 261 -16.21 9.07 -1.74
CA LEU A 261 -17.35 8.51 -2.47
C LEU A 261 -16.95 8.24 -3.91
N GLU A 262 -17.14 7.00 -4.36
CA GLU A 262 -16.84 6.53 -5.70
C GLU A 262 -18.09 5.97 -6.36
N PHE A 263 -18.27 6.29 -7.64
CA PHE A 263 -19.29 5.71 -8.50
C PHE A 263 -18.65 5.06 -9.71
N THR A 264 -19.17 3.91 -10.11
CA THR A 264 -18.74 3.22 -11.33
C THR A 264 -19.96 2.83 -12.16
N TYR A 265 -19.81 2.93 -13.48
CA TYR A 265 -20.86 2.53 -14.42
C TYR A 265 -20.26 1.81 -15.62
N LYS A 266 -20.77 0.63 -15.90
CA LYS A 266 -20.40 -0.13 -17.09
C LYS A 266 -21.25 0.33 -18.28
N ALA A 267 -20.76 1.32 -19.01
CA ALA A 267 -21.48 1.94 -20.13
C ALA A 267 -21.65 0.99 -21.32
N SER A 268 -20.73 0.02 -21.49
CA SER A 268 -20.83 -1.04 -22.50
C SER A 268 -19.96 -2.25 -22.09
N ALA A 269 -19.91 -3.29 -22.94
CA ALA A 269 -19.01 -4.43 -22.75
C ALA A 269 -17.52 -4.01 -22.72
N ASN A 270 -17.18 -2.88 -23.34
CA ASN A 270 -15.81 -2.42 -23.52
C ASN A 270 -15.49 -1.08 -22.83
N VAL A 271 -16.48 -0.42 -22.19
CA VAL A 271 -16.30 0.91 -21.58
C VAL A 271 -16.87 0.91 -20.17
N GLY A 272 -16.01 1.15 -19.21
CA GLY A 272 -16.36 1.47 -17.83
C GLY A 272 -16.06 2.93 -17.52
N LEU A 273 -16.97 3.61 -16.83
CA LEU A 273 -16.84 4.99 -16.38
C LEU A 273 -16.74 5.02 -14.87
N GLY A 274 -16.04 6.00 -14.33
CA GLY A 274 -15.95 6.27 -12.89
C GLY A 274 -16.02 7.76 -12.61
N ALA A 275 -16.54 8.11 -11.44
CA ALA A 275 -16.49 9.46 -10.88
C ALA A 275 -16.42 9.37 -9.36
N GLY A 276 -15.66 10.25 -8.73
CA GLY A 276 -15.52 10.25 -7.28
C GLY A 276 -15.15 11.60 -6.71
N ILE A 277 -15.29 11.67 -5.41
CA ILE A 277 -14.82 12.78 -4.57
C ILE A 277 -14.21 12.18 -3.30
N GLU A 278 -13.07 12.72 -2.89
CA GLU A 278 -12.47 12.43 -1.59
C GLU A 278 -12.14 13.76 -0.89
N VAL A 279 -12.49 13.84 0.39
CA VAL A 279 -12.14 14.96 1.27
C VAL A 279 -11.29 14.41 2.40
N ILE A 280 -10.11 14.97 2.58
CA ILE A 280 -9.17 14.67 3.66
C ILE A 280 -8.98 15.96 4.45
N SER A 281 -9.28 15.95 5.73
CA SER A 281 -9.12 17.12 6.60
C SER A 281 -7.67 17.57 6.68
N GLY A 282 -7.48 18.87 6.83
CA GLY A 282 -6.19 19.52 6.97
C GLY A 282 -6.13 20.46 8.17
N ASN A 283 -4.97 21.05 8.37
CA ASN A 283 -4.75 22.06 9.40
C ASN A 283 -5.06 23.44 8.86
N ASP A 284 -5.72 24.27 9.65
CA ASP A 284 -5.77 25.70 9.41
C ASP A 284 -4.56 26.41 10.06
N THR A 285 -4.50 27.74 9.91
CA THR A 285 -3.41 28.55 10.47
C THR A 285 -3.46 28.72 11.98
N THR A 286 -4.51 28.23 12.66
CA THR A 286 -4.75 28.40 14.11
C THR A 286 -4.64 27.07 14.87
N THR A 287 -4.58 25.94 14.16
CA THR A 287 -4.54 24.60 14.73
C THR A 287 -3.29 24.37 15.58
N THR A 288 -3.46 23.92 16.83
CA THR A 288 -2.37 23.57 17.76
C THR A 288 -2.03 22.09 17.73
N ASP A 289 -3.06 21.23 17.72
CA ASP A 289 -2.94 19.80 17.48
C ASP A 289 -3.30 19.52 16.03
N THR A 290 -2.80 18.45 15.44
CA THR A 290 -3.10 18.21 14.03
C THR A 290 -4.56 17.78 13.81
N GLU A 291 -5.26 18.45 12.91
CA GLU A 291 -6.56 18.07 12.37
C GLU A 291 -6.43 17.38 10.99
N ALA A 292 -5.20 17.28 10.48
CA ALA A 292 -4.92 16.61 9.23
C ALA A 292 -5.03 15.09 9.37
N PHE A 293 -5.87 14.47 8.53
CA PHE A 293 -6.03 13.01 8.49
C PHE A 293 -4.89 12.34 7.76
N PHE A 294 -4.38 11.25 8.31
CA PHE A 294 -3.30 10.45 7.72
C PHE A 294 -3.82 9.06 7.30
N PRO A 295 -3.82 8.72 6.00
CA PRO A 295 -4.24 7.39 5.52
C PRO A 295 -3.28 6.25 5.89
N LEU A 296 -2.49 6.38 6.92
CA LEU A 296 -1.63 5.40 7.59
C LEU A 296 -0.96 4.38 6.65
N TYR A 297 -1.48 3.14 6.64
CA TYR A 297 -0.88 1.99 5.95
C TYR A 297 -1.57 1.69 4.62
N GLY A 298 -2.27 2.64 4.04
CA GLY A 298 -2.97 2.52 2.77
C GLY A 298 -2.03 2.32 1.58
N THR A 299 -2.55 1.82 0.47
CA THR A 299 -1.89 1.84 -0.84
C THR A 299 -2.11 3.22 -1.46
N ASN A 300 -1.48 4.25 -0.87
CA ASN A 300 -1.80 5.66 -1.13
C ASN A 300 -1.53 6.11 -2.57
N HIS A 301 -0.58 5.51 -3.29
CA HIS A 301 -0.37 5.73 -4.73
C HIS A 301 -1.60 5.42 -5.60
N LYS A 302 -2.56 4.64 -5.11
CA LYS A 302 -3.81 4.34 -5.81
C LYS A 302 -4.78 5.53 -5.82
N PHE A 303 -4.61 6.46 -4.87
CA PHE A 303 -5.48 7.57 -4.59
C PHE A 303 -4.78 8.90 -4.85
N ASN A 304 -5.55 9.97 -5.11
CA ASN A 304 -5.10 11.35 -5.16
C ASN A 304 -4.00 11.63 -6.20
N GLY A 305 -4.09 10.97 -7.36
CA GLY A 305 -3.16 11.15 -8.47
C GLY A 305 -1.94 10.23 -8.44
N PHE A 306 -1.46 9.81 -9.61
CA PHE A 306 -0.33 8.89 -9.73
C PHE A 306 1.03 9.57 -9.65
N MET A 307 1.08 10.89 -9.75
CA MET A 307 2.32 11.65 -9.55
C MET A 307 2.72 11.81 -8.08
N ASP A 308 1.94 11.25 -7.13
CA ASP A 308 2.22 11.22 -5.70
C ASP A 308 2.46 12.60 -5.05
N TYR A 309 1.85 13.68 -5.57
CA TYR A 309 1.94 15.02 -4.96
C TYR A 309 1.37 15.04 -3.55
N PHE A 310 0.38 14.19 -3.29
CA PHE A 310 -0.35 14.05 -2.02
C PHE A 310 -0.13 12.68 -1.37
N TYR A 311 0.95 11.98 -1.72
CA TYR A 311 1.35 10.78 -1.00
C TYR A 311 1.63 11.13 0.47
N VAL A 312 1.41 10.20 1.39
CA VAL A 312 1.45 10.42 2.85
C VAL A 312 2.61 11.30 3.30
N GLY A 313 3.81 11.10 2.77
CA GLY A 313 4.99 11.92 3.10
C GLY A 313 4.97 13.34 2.53
N ASN A 314 4.16 13.60 1.53
CA ASN A 314 4.03 14.90 0.89
C ASN A 314 2.75 15.63 1.34
N HIS A 315 1.95 14.99 2.21
CA HIS A 315 0.63 15.47 2.64
C HIS A 315 0.58 15.82 4.13
N GLY A 316 1.63 15.48 4.91
CA GLY A 316 1.63 15.62 6.36
C GLY A 316 1.45 17.06 6.83
N ASN A 317 0.58 17.26 7.84
CA ASN A 317 0.29 18.54 8.52
C ASN A 317 0.02 19.73 7.58
N ASN A 318 -0.58 19.49 6.42
CA ASN A 318 -0.93 20.52 5.46
C ASN A 318 -2.43 20.86 5.49
N VAL A 319 -2.86 21.67 4.54
CA VAL A 319 -4.24 22.17 4.41
C VAL A 319 -5.29 21.10 4.01
N GLY A 320 -4.92 19.82 4.08
CA GLY A 320 -5.81 18.76 3.63
C GLY A 320 -6.01 18.71 2.12
N LEU A 321 -6.98 17.93 1.66
CA LEU A 321 -7.22 17.74 0.23
C LEU A 321 -8.69 17.52 -0.07
N VAL A 322 -9.17 18.16 -1.12
CA VAL A 322 -10.38 17.79 -1.85
C VAL A 322 -9.98 17.33 -3.24
N ASP A 323 -10.21 16.05 -3.54
CA ASP A 323 -9.96 15.41 -4.84
C ASP A 323 -11.30 15.13 -5.51
N ILE A 324 -11.55 15.73 -6.66
CA ILE A 324 -12.72 15.41 -7.51
C ILE A 324 -12.18 14.81 -8.80
N HIS A 325 -12.66 13.61 -9.15
CA HIS A 325 -12.13 12.96 -10.33
C HIS A 325 -13.18 12.23 -11.17
N VAL A 326 -12.81 12.02 -12.43
CA VAL A 326 -13.52 11.19 -13.37
C VAL A 326 -12.55 10.24 -14.07
N SER A 327 -13.04 9.06 -14.44
CA SER A 327 -12.23 8.07 -15.15
C SER A 327 -13.00 7.33 -16.23
N ALA A 328 -12.26 6.82 -17.21
CA ALA A 328 -12.77 5.92 -18.22
C ALA A 328 -11.79 4.76 -18.42
N ASN A 329 -12.32 3.54 -18.46
CA ASN A 329 -11.58 2.33 -18.72
C ASN A 329 -12.07 1.72 -20.04
N PHE A 330 -11.17 1.60 -20.99
CA PHE A 330 -11.46 1.05 -22.33
C PHE A 330 -10.84 -0.34 -22.47
N LYS A 331 -11.65 -1.37 -22.68
CA LYS A 331 -11.19 -2.68 -23.12
C LYS A 331 -10.96 -2.60 -24.64
N LEU A 332 -9.71 -2.45 -25.07
CA LEU A 332 -9.35 -2.31 -26.48
C LEU A 332 -9.49 -3.64 -27.23
N ASN A 333 -9.18 -4.74 -26.56
CA ASN A 333 -9.39 -6.11 -27.00
C ASN A 333 -9.28 -7.07 -25.79
N GLU A 334 -9.29 -8.40 -26.01
CA GLU A 334 -9.27 -9.41 -24.95
C GLU A 334 -8.01 -9.33 -24.03
N THR A 335 -6.95 -8.71 -24.49
CA THR A 335 -5.65 -8.69 -23.78
C THR A 335 -5.11 -7.28 -23.54
N SER A 336 -5.82 -6.25 -23.98
CA SER A 336 -5.36 -4.86 -23.85
C SER A 336 -6.43 -3.94 -23.30
N SER A 337 -6.05 -3.02 -22.44
CA SER A 337 -6.91 -1.96 -21.92
C SER A 337 -6.17 -0.63 -21.83
N LEU A 338 -6.94 0.45 -21.84
CA LEU A 338 -6.48 1.81 -21.58
C LEU A 338 -7.35 2.40 -20.46
N MET A 339 -6.73 2.95 -19.44
CA MET A 339 -7.37 3.77 -18.41
C MET A 339 -6.96 5.22 -18.63
N VAL A 340 -7.92 6.12 -18.48
CA VAL A 340 -7.75 7.58 -18.46
C VAL A 340 -8.43 8.08 -17.20
N LYS A 341 -7.74 8.90 -16.40
CA LYS A 341 -8.29 9.55 -15.21
C LYS A 341 -7.92 11.03 -15.23
N ALA A 342 -8.85 11.89 -14.88
CA ALA A 342 -8.61 13.31 -14.64
C ALA A 342 -9.02 13.62 -13.20
N LEU A 343 -8.15 14.30 -12.47
CA LEU A 343 -8.32 14.66 -11.08
C LEU A 343 -8.13 16.17 -10.94
N ASN A 344 -9.01 16.80 -10.17
CA ASN A 344 -8.86 18.21 -9.80
C ASN A 344 -8.70 18.28 -8.27
N PHE A 345 -7.67 19.03 -7.86
CA PHE A 345 -7.25 19.12 -6.47
C PHE A 345 -7.44 20.52 -5.91
N SER A 346 -7.93 20.59 -4.68
CA SER A 346 -7.92 21.80 -3.87
C SER A 346 -7.61 21.48 -2.41
N GLY A 347 -7.08 22.46 -1.67
CA GLY A 347 -6.96 22.36 -0.22
C GLY A 347 -8.34 22.25 0.44
N GLU A 348 -8.45 21.44 1.46
CA GLU A 348 -9.65 21.43 2.32
C GLU A 348 -9.71 22.73 3.12
N GLN A 349 -8.55 23.16 3.68
CA GLN A 349 -8.35 24.48 4.28
C GLN A 349 -7.70 25.47 3.29
N GLU A 350 -7.72 26.75 3.60
CA GLU A 350 -7.02 27.78 2.83
C GLU A 350 -5.52 27.80 3.15
N LEU A 351 -4.72 28.03 2.12
CA LEU A 351 -3.32 28.36 2.26
C LEU A 351 -3.14 29.77 2.87
N ALA A 352 -1.91 30.11 3.27
CA ALA A 352 -1.62 31.40 3.87
C ALA A 352 -1.96 32.60 2.95
N SER A 353 -1.90 32.40 1.64
CA SER A 353 -2.35 33.38 0.64
C SER A 353 -3.87 33.51 0.53
N GLY A 354 -4.66 32.58 1.09
CA GLY A 354 -6.10 32.45 0.86
C GLY A 354 -6.46 31.56 -0.32
N GLU A 355 -5.46 31.01 -1.04
CA GLU A 355 -5.70 30.11 -2.17
C GLU A 355 -6.11 28.72 -1.69
N LYS A 356 -6.94 28.05 -2.50
CA LYS A 356 -7.32 26.63 -2.32
C LYS A 356 -6.96 25.76 -3.52
N SER A 357 -6.97 26.33 -4.72
CA SER A 357 -6.72 25.56 -5.94
C SER A 357 -5.30 25.01 -5.97
N LEU A 358 -5.17 23.68 -6.15
CA LEU A 358 -3.86 23.00 -6.21
C LEU A 358 -3.54 22.51 -7.64
N GLY A 359 -4.54 22.38 -8.51
CA GLY A 359 -4.30 22.05 -9.91
C GLY A 359 -5.05 20.81 -10.38
N THR A 360 -4.65 20.32 -11.55
CA THR A 360 -5.29 19.17 -12.22
C THR A 360 -4.25 18.16 -12.66
N GLU A 361 -4.48 16.89 -12.40
CA GLU A 361 -3.65 15.79 -12.90
C GLU A 361 -4.42 14.94 -13.91
N ILE A 362 -3.74 14.52 -14.97
CA ILE A 362 -4.26 13.58 -15.96
C ILE A 362 -3.38 12.34 -15.96
N ASP A 363 -3.98 11.18 -15.73
CA ASP A 363 -3.33 9.88 -15.69
C ASP A 363 -3.77 9.00 -16.85
N LEU A 364 -2.80 8.35 -17.49
CA LEU A 364 -3.01 7.37 -18.55
C LEU A 364 -2.28 6.08 -18.21
N VAL A 365 -2.97 4.93 -18.28
CA VAL A 365 -2.33 3.62 -18.13
C VAL A 365 -2.80 2.67 -19.22
N TYR A 366 -1.88 2.28 -20.08
CA TYR A 366 -2.06 1.21 -21.04
C TYR A 366 -1.57 -0.11 -20.44
N SER A 367 -2.37 -1.17 -20.56
CA SER A 367 -2.01 -2.52 -20.11
C SER A 367 -2.18 -3.53 -21.25
N LYS A 368 -1.20 -4.41 -21.39
CA LYS A 368 -1.20 -5.50 -22.37
C LYS A 368 -0.76 -6.80 -21.71
N GLN A 369 -1.61 -7.83 -21.80
CA GLN A 369 -1.27 -9.17 -21.39
C GLN A 369 -0.80 -9.99 -22.60
N PHE A 370 0.40 -10.54 -22.49
CA PHE A 370 0.97 -11.51 -23.41
C PHE A 370 0.91 -12.92 -22.81
N LYS A 371 1.24 -13.90 -23.62
CA LYS A 371 1.36 -15.29 -23.11
C LYS A 371 2.56 -15.38 -22.16
N GLY A 372 2.29 -15.43 -20.86
CA GLY A 372 3.31 -15.60 -19.81
C GLY A 372 3.85 -14.31 -19.17
N TYR A 373 3.52 -13.13 -19.70
CA TYR A 373 3.94 -11.85 -19.09
C TYR A 373 2.97 -10.71 -19.39
N GLY A 374 3.00 -9.68 -18.59
CA GLY A 374 2.24 -8.44 -18.77
C GLY A 374 3.16 -7.25 -19.00
N LEU A 375 2.73 -6.29 -19.83
CA LEU A 375 3.34 -4.99 -20.02
C LEU A 375 2.38 -3.91 -19.60
N LYS A 376 2.86 -2.93 -18.85
CA LYS A 376 2.11 -1.70 -18.53
C LYS A 376 2.95 -0.50 -18.89
N LEU A 377 2.30 0.50 -19.46
CA LEU A 377 2.87 1.81 -19.75
C LEU A 377 2.00 2.87 -19.07
N GLY A 378 2.61 3.81 -18.40
CA GLY A 378 1.90 4.91 -17.76
C GLY A 378 2.47 6.26 -18.13
N TYR A 379 1.61 7.25 -18.13
CA TYR A 379 1.95 8.66 -18.27
C TYR A 379 1.02 9.48 -17.39
N SER A 380 1.59 10.41 -16.66
CA SER A 380 0.85 11.36 -15.83
C SER A 380 1.37 12.78 -16.07
N GLN A 381 0.47 13.76 -16.05
CA GLN A 381 0.75 15.18 -16.23
C GLN A 381 0.04 15.97 -15.15
N MET A 382 0.79 16.76 -14.39
CA MET A 382 0.27 17.76 -13.45
C MET A 382 0.25 19.14 -14.12
N PHE A 383 -0.86 19.83 -14.00
CA PHE A 383 -1.06 21.24 -14.27
C PHE A 383 -1.26 21.95 -12.94
N ALA A 384 -0.16 22.41 -12.37
CA ALA A 384 -0.14 23.07 -11.06
C ALA A 384 -0.81 24.45 -11.14
N SER A 385 -1.44 24.87 -10.04
CA SER A 385 -1.95 26.24 -9.83
C SER A 385 -1.12 26.96 -8.78
N ASP A 386 -1.41 28.26 -8.55
CA ASP A 386 -0.67 29.10 -7.59
C ASP A 386 -0.62 28.48 -6.20
N GLY A 387 -1.72 27.89 -5.74
CA GLY A 387 -1.74 27.19 -4.46
C GLY A 387 -0.83 25.97 -4.40
N MET A 388 -0.60 25.26 -5.52
CA MET A 388 0.37 24.15 -5.55
C MET A 388 1.79 24.67 -5.40
N TYR A 389 2.13 25.75 -6.06
CA TYR A 389 3.45 26.37 -5.94
C TYR A 389 3.71 26.83 -4.51
N GLU A 390 2.72 27.47 -3.88
CA GLU A 390 2.80 27.83 -2.45
C GLU A 390 2.96 26.60 -1.57
N LEU A 391 2.09 25.57 -1.71
CA LEU A 391 2.11 24.35 -0.91
C LEU A 391 3.46 23.61 -1.00
N LYS A 392 4.08 23.60 -2.17
CA LYS A 392 5.38 22.94 -2.42
C LYS A 392 6.58 23.87 -2.22
N ASN A 393 6.34 25.14 -1.81
CA ASN A 393 7.35 26.15 -1.56
C ASN A 393 8.28 26.39 -2.77
N VAL A 394 7.70 26.48 -3.95
CA VAL A 394 8.36 26.78 -5.23
C VAL A 394 7.65 27.97 -5.85
N THR A 395 8.37 28.94 -6.43
CA THR A 395 7.71 30.01 -7.20
C THR A 395 7.34 29.52 -8.60
N GLU A 396 6.22 29.99 -9.15
CA GLU A 396 5.82 29.67 -10.53
C GLU A 396 6.95 29.96 -11.53
N ALA A 397 7.61 31.11 -11.39
CA ALA A 397 8.73 31.51 -12.26
C ALA A 397 9.96 30.58 -12.19
N ALA A 398 10.10 29.78 -11.16
CA ALA A 398 11.18 28.80 -11.02
C ALA A 398 10.76 27.39 -11.42
N ALA A 399 9.47 27.14 -11.55
CA ALA A 399 8.95 25.83 -11.90
C ALA A 399 9.18 25.54 -13.39
N ALA A 400 9.56 24.30 -13.71
CA ALA A 400 9.63 23.87 -15.10
C ALA A 400 8.23 23.82 -15.73
N ASP A 401 8.13 24.19 -17.02
CA ASP A 401 6.87 24.22 -17.78
C ASP A 401 6.12 22.87 -17.77
N MET A 402 6.88 21.77 -17.70
CA MET A 402 6.34 20.41 -17.75
C MET A 402 6.54 19.70 -16.42
N GLN A 403 5.45 19.27 -15.79
CA GLN A 403 5.42 18.46 -14.58
C GLN A 403 4.83 17.11 -14.94
N ASN A 404 5.66 16.11 -15.30
CA ASN A 404 5.17 14.84 -15.81
C ASN A 404 5.96 13.63 -15.32
N TRP A 405 5.34 12.49 -15.45
CA TRP A 405 5.91 11.18 -15.09
C TRP A 405 5.54 10.16 -16.15
N ALA A 406 6.52 9.41 -16.62
CA ALA A 406 6.31 8.34 -17.56
C ALA A 406 7.00 7.07 -17.08
N TRP A 407 6.37 5.92 -17.30
CA TRP A 407 6.94 4.66 -16.88
C TRP A 407 6.55 3.48 -17.78
N ALA A 408 7.41 2.47 -17.78
CA ALA A 408 7.14 1.19 -18.41
C ALA A 408 7.47 0.07 -17.41
N MET A 409 6.59 -0.90 -17.26
CA MET A 409 6.73 -2.00 -16.31
C MET A 409 6.40 -3.33 -16.98
N LEU A 410 7.37 -4.26 -16.92
CA LEU A 410 7.16 -5.65 -17.29
C LEU A 410 6.87 -6.48 -16.04
N VAL A 411 5.94 -7.42 -16.14
CA VAL A 411 5.56 -8.31 -15.04
C VAL A 411 5.57 -9.75 -15.52
N ILE A 412 6.47 -10.55 -14.97
CA ILE A 412 6.58 -11.99 -15.22
C ILE A 412 6.32 -12.71 -13.90
N LYS A 413 5.33 -13.63 -13.88
CA LYS A 413 4.97 -14.41 -12.68
C LYS A 413 5.03 -15.90 -13.00
N PRO A 414 6.23 -16.51 -13.00
CA PRO A 414 6.38 -17.94 -13.28
C PRO A 414 5.79 -18.76 -12.13
N LYS A 415 5.08 -19.83 -12.48
CA LYS A 415 4.68 -20.88 -11.54
C LYS A 415 5.59 -22.08 -11.78
N PHE A 416 6.37 -22.43 -10.79
CA PHE A 416 7.35 -23.53 -10.86
C PHE A 416 6.72 -24.85 -10.38
N LEU A 417 5.88 -24.76 -9.31
CA LEU A 417 5.11 -25.88 -8.75
C LEU A 417 3.73 -25.38 -8.33
N ASN A 418 2.70 -26.22 -8.55
CA ASN A 418 1.30 -25.96 -8.17
C ASN A 418 0.90 -26.81 -6.98
#